data_6566dc4ab1558f344843298e91d8001a
#
_entry.id   6566dc4ab1558f344843298e91d8001a
#
_cell.length_a   1.000
_cell.length_b   1.000
_cell.length_c   1.000
_cell.angle_alpha   90.00
_cell.angle_beta   90.00
_cell.angle_gamma   90.00
#
_symmetry.space_group_name_H-M   'P 1'
#
loop_
_entity.id
_entity.type
_entity.pdbx_description
1 polymer ?
#
loop_
_entity_poly.entity_id
_entity_poly.type
_entity_poly.pdbx_seq_one_letter_code
_entity_poly.pdbx_strand_id
1 'polypeptide(L)'
;ETVKGIMQKMELIYGKESLGGWVTANYAPKDDNNIQRGERCFYTHNNAILIDEYLNFCFNEFSDYGYSRETANLLLASLIVEASIHVNTSGVFKGFYKGKDGIGKFGGEGENALQRILGEIDPKFPVFCPNHSENIITQLDAADLIKQNDEYDIAYIDPPYNQHSYGSN
;
A
#
# COMPACT_ATOMS: atom_id res chain seq x y z
N GLU A 1 -9.12 8.94 21.73
CA GLU A 1 -8.18 7.87 21.39
C GLU A 1 -7.37 8.29 20.15
N THR A 2 -6.04 8.15 20.18
CA THR A 2 -5.17 8.61 19.08
C THR A 2 -5.03 7.52 18.04
N VAL A 3 -4.75 7.88 16.77
CA VAL A 3 -4.42 6.92 15.69
C VAL A 3 -3.32 5.95 16.15
N LYS A 4 -2.33 6.44 16.91
CA LYS A 4 -1.30 5.61 17.53
C LYS A 4 -1.86 4.55 18.48
N GLY A 5 -2.87 4.88 19.28
CA GLY A 5 -3.53 3.90 20.17
C GLY A 5 -4.33 2.86 19.41
N ILE A 6 -4.92 3.23 18.27
CA ILE A 6 -5.61 2.32 17.36
C ILE A 6 -4.60 1.33 16.76
N MET A 7 -3.49 1.83 16.24
CA MET A 7 -2.43 1.00 15.65
C MET A 7 -1.85 0.02 16.67
N GLN A 8 -1.61 0.46 17.91
CA GLN A 8 -1.16 -0.44 18.98
C GLN A 8 -2.17 -1.53 19.34
N LYS A 9 -3.48 -1.23 19.31
CA LYS A 9 -4.52 -2.24 19.50
C LYS A 9 -4.56 -3.24 18.36
N MET A 10 -4.35 -2.80 17.12
CA MET A 10 -4.27 -3.67 15.98
C MET A 10 -3.12 -4.67 16.10
N GLU A 11 -1.93 -4.22 16.48
CA GLU A 11 -0.80 -5.12 16.78
C GLU A 11 -1.15 -6.18 17.84
N LEU A 12 -1.89 -5.79 18.87
CA LEU A 12 -2.32 -6.72 19.94
C LEU A 12 -3.39 -7.73 19.47
N ILE A 13 -4.26 -7.31 18.55
CA ILE A 13 -5.38 -8.13 18.06
C ILE A 13 -4.91 -9.10 16.98
N TYR A 14 -4.09 -8.64 16.03
CA TYR A 14 -3.72 -9.41 14.84
C TYR A 14 -2.34 -10.07 14.93
N GLY A 15 -1.57 -9.75 15.93
CA GLY A 15 -0.14 -10.09 16.02
C GLY A 15 0.25 -11.56 16.14
N LYS A 16 -0.63 -12.56 15.98
CA LYS A 16 -0.22 -13.97 16.19
C LYS A 16 -0.90 -15.08 15.38
N GLU A 17 -2.03 -14.90 14.72
CA GLU A 17 -2.76 -16.02 14.09
C GLU A 17 -3.43 -15.72 12.75
N SER A 18 -3.10 -14.62 12.07
CA SER A 18 -3.70 -14.33 10.78
C SER A 18 -3.20 -15.26 9.69
N LEU A 19 -4.12 -15.83 8.94
CA LEU A 19 -3.81 -16.68 7.78
C LEU A 19 -3.60 -15.83 6.50
N GLY A 20 -3.62 -14.50 6.62
CA GLY A 20 -3.62 -13.60 5.48
C GLY A 20 -4.96 -13.56 4.74
N GLY A 21 -5.01 -12.79 3.66
CA GLY A 21 -6.21 -12.58 2.85
C GLY A 21 -5.89 -12.53 1.36
N TRP A 22 -6.52 -11.60 0.67
CA TRP A 22 -6.40 -11.47 -0.79
C TRP A 22 -5.00 -11.02 -1.24
N VAL A 23 -4.37 -10.10 -0.51
CA VAL A 23 -3.01 -9.63 -0.83
C VAL A 23 -2.01 -10.75 -0.61
N THR A 24 -2.09 -11.45 0.52
CA THR A 24 -1.24 -12.62 0.81
C THR A 24 -1.35 -13.68 -0.28
N ALA A 25 -2.57 -14.02 -0.68
CA ALA A 25 -2.81 -15.05 -1.68
C ALA A 25 -2.34 -14.67 -3.09
N ASN A 26 -2.30 -13.36 -3.42
CA ASN A 26 -2.07 -12.90 -4.79
C ASN A 26 -0.78 -12.12 -5.01
N TYR A 27 -0.12 -11.61 -3.96
CA TYR A 27 1.05 -10.72 -4.09
C TYR A 27 2.27 -11.16 -3.29
N ALA A 28 2.18 -12.26 -2.55
CA ALA A 28 3.29 -12.81 -1.79
C ALA A 28 3.52 -14.28 -2.13
N PRO A 29 4.74 -14.80 -1.96
CA PRO A 29 5.00 -16.22 -1.99
C PRO A 29 4.46 -16.89 -0.72
N LYS A 30 4.26 -18.20 -0.77
CA LYS A 30 3.85 -18.97 0.40
C LYS A 30 4.96 -19.12 1.43
N ASP A 31 6.20 -19.16 0.96
CA ASP A 31 7.41 -19.24 1.77
C ASP A 31 8.48 -18.33 1.14
N ASP A 32 8.88 -17.30 1.89
CA ASP A 32 9.87 -16.32 1.46
C ASP A 32 11.25 -16.91 1.19
N ASN A 33 11.55 -18.06 1.81
CA ASN A 33 12.82 -18.77 1.64
C ASN A 33 12.78 -19.83 0.53
N ASN A 34 11.59 -20.14 -0.01
CA ASN A 34 11.42 -21.18 -1.03
C ASN A 34 10.36 -20.79 -2.05
N ILE A 35 10.58 -19.67 -2.73
CA ILE A 35 9.66 -19.11 -3.71
C ILE A 35 9.56 -20.02 -4.93
N GLN A 36 8.35 -20.41 -5.33
CA GLN A 36 8.11 -21.30 -6.43
C GLN A 36 7.85 -20.54 -7.74
N ARG A 37 8.11 -21.21 -8.88
CA ARG A 37 7.78 -20.67 -10.19
C ARG A 37 6.26 -20.43 -10.31
N GLY A 38 5.88 -19.22 -10.69
CA GLY A 38 4.49 -18.79 -10.83
C GLY A 38 3.95 -18.07 -9.60
N GLU A 39 4.62 -18.11 -8.45
CA GLU A 39 4.27 -17.27 -7.32
C GLU A 39 4.64 -15.81 -7.59
N ARG A 40 3.80 -14.89 -7.12
CA ARG A 40 4.12 -13.47 -7.11
C ARG A 40 4.96 -13.15 -5.88
N CYS A 41 5.89 -12.20 -6.04
CA CYS A 41 6.86 -11.84 -5.00
C CYS A 41 6.94 -10.31 -4.87
N PHE A 42 5.77 -9.66 -4.71
CA PHE A 42 5.70 -8.21 -4.49
C PHE A 42 5.99 -7.84 -3.04
N TYR A 43 5.53 -8.65 -2.09
CA TYR A 43 5.76 -8.46 -0.66
C TYR A 43 6.31 -9.74 -0.05
N THR A 44 6.97 -9.63 1.11
CA THR A 44 7.21 -10.80 1.95
C THR A 44 5.87 -11.35 2.42
N HIS A 45 5.83 -12.63 2.77
CA HIS A 45 4.62 -13.27 3.26
C HIS A 45 4.04 -12.54 4.48
N ASN A 46 4.91 -12.18 5.43
CA ASN A 46 4.51 -11.45 6.63
C ASN A 46 3.95 -10.05 6.31
N ASN A 47 4.60 -9.28 5.43
CA ASN A 47 4.10 -7.97 5.04
C ASN A 47 2.75 -8.04 4.31
N ALA A 48 2.53 -9.08 3.51
CA ALA A 48 1.24 -9.28 2.85
C ALA A 48 0.12 -9.59 3.86
N ILE A 49 0.40 -10.40 4.89
CA ILE A 49 -0.53 -10.64 6.00
C ILE A 49 -0.86 -9.32 6.70
N LEU A 50 0.13 -8.52 7.06
CA LEU A 50 -0.08 -7.22 7.71
C LEU A 50 -0.96 -6.29 6.84
N ILE A 51 -0.71 -6.23 5.54
CA ILE A 51 -1.55 -5.45 4.62
C ILE A 51 -3.01 -5.93 4.67
N ASP A 52 -3.23 -7.24 4.58
CA ASP A 52 -4.59 -7.82 4.60
C ASP A 52 -5.31 -7.49 5.92
N GLU A 53 -4.63 -7.56 7.05
CA GLU A 53 -5.18 -7.25 8.37
C GLU A 53 -5.57 -5.77 8.49
N TYR A 54 -4.68 -4.86 8.09
CA TYR A 54 -4.99 -3.42 8.07
C TYR A 54 -6.16 -3.10 7.13
N LEU A 55 -6.21 -3.73 5.95
CA LEU A 55 -7.31 -3.57 5.01
C LEU A 55 -8.63 -4.08 5.61
N ASN A 56 -8.61 -5.27 6.21
CA ASN A 56 -9.80 -5.83 6.85
C ASN A 56 -10.33 -4.90 7.96
N PHE A 57 -9.45 -4.40 8.82
CA PHE A 57 -9.84 -3.43 9.83
C PHE A 57 -10.43 -2.16 9.21
N CYS A 58 -9.74 -1.54 8.26
CA CYS A 58 -10.16 -0.27 7.67
C CYS A 58 -11.46 -0.35 6.86
N PHE A 59 -11.79 -1.51 6.29
CA PHE A 59 -12.99 -1.66 5.47
C PHE A 59 -14.16 -2.31 6.21
N ASN A 60 -13.90 -3.24 7.12
CA ASN A 60 -14.92 -4.09 7.70
C ASN A 60 -15.16 -3.87 9.20
N GLU A 61 -14.08 -3.66 9.99
CA GLU A 61 -14.18 -3.75 11.44
C GLU A 61 -14.13 -2.41 12.18
N PHE A 62 -13.65 -1.34 11.54
CA PHE A 62 -13.40 -0.05 12.21
C PHE A 62 -14.62 0.47 12.99
N SER A 63 -15.83 0.26 12.49
CA SER A 63 -17.08 0.71 13.14
C SER A 63 -17.41 -0.08 14.38
N ASP A 64 -17.06 -1.37 14.45
CA ASP A 64 -17.31 -2.23 15.59
C ASP A 64 -16.50 -1.81 16.82
N TYR A 65 -15.37 -1.14 16.56
CA TYR A 65 -14.52 -0.53 17.58
C TYR A 65 -14.85 0.94 17.87
N GLY A 66 -15.93 1.47 17.28
CA GLY A 66 -16.39 2.84 17.49
C GLY A 66 -15.57 3.91 16.77
N TYR A 67 -14.80 3.55 15.76
CA TYR A 67 -14.03 4.51 14.96
C TYR A 67 -14.83 5.07 13.78
N SER A 68 -14.52 6.30 13.38
CA SER A 68 -15.13 6.93 12.23
C SER A 68 -14.46 6.50 10.91
N ARG A 69 -15.14 6.71 9.79
CA ARG A 69 -14.57 6.47 8.46
C ARG A 69 -13.33 7.33 8.21
N GLU A 70 -13.28 8.55 8.71
CA GLU A 70 -12.11 9.44 8.60
C GLU A 70 -10.90 8.83 9.30
N THR A 71 -11.09 8.23 10.49
CA THR A 71 -10.02 7.52 11.20
C THR A 71 -9.51 6.33 10.40
N ALA A 72 -10.40 5.53 9.84
CA ALA A 72 -10.04 4.40 8.98
C ALA A 72 -9.28 4.86 7.71
N ASN A 73 -9.67 5.98 7.11
CA ASN A 73 -8.99 6.55 5.95
C ASN A 73 -7.58 7.07 6.30
N LEU A 74 -7.36 7.61 7.50
CA LEU A 74 -6.03 8.01 7.97
C LEU A 74 -5.10 6.80 8.11
N LEU A 75 -5.60 5.71 8.68
CA LEU A 75 -4.84 4.44 8.77
C LEU A 75 -4.53 3.88 7.39
N LEU A 76 -5.50 3.89 6.50
CA LEU A 76 -5.33 3.42 5.12
C LEU A 76 -4.28 4.25 4.36
N ALA A 77 -4.27 5.57 4.54
CA ALA A 77 -3.27 6.44 3.92
C ALA A 77 -1.85 6.09 4.39
N SER A 78 -1.67 5.86 5.71
CA SER A 78 -0.38 5.44 6.28
C SER A 78 0.05 4.06 5.76
N LEU A 79 -0.88 3.12 5.65
CA LEU A 79 -0.62 1.80 5.08
C LEU A 79 -0.15 1.88 3.62
N ILE A 80 -0.80 2.70 2.79
CA ILE A 80 -0.44 2.86 1.37
C ILE A 80 1.00 3.36 1.23
N VAL A 81 1.43 4.28 2.08
CA VAL A 81 2.81 4.78 2.09
C VAL A 81 3.79 3.64 2.42
N GLU A 82 3.57 2.93 3.52
CA GLU A 82 4.44 1.82 3.94
C GLU A 82 4.45 0.68 2.92
N ALA A 83 3.31 0.28 2.38
CA ALA A 83 3.22 -0.72 1.34
C ALA A 83 4.03 -0.32 0.09
N SER A 84 4.04 0.97 -0.27
CA SER A 84 4.85 1.49 -1.37
C SER A 84 6.36 1.47 -1.07
N ILE A 85 6.74 1.63 0.20
CA ILE A 85 8.14 1.56 0.64
C ILE A 85 8.65 0.12 0.57
N HIS A 86 7.93 -0.85 1.09
CA HIS A 86 8.39 -2.23 1.28
C HIS A 86 8.11 -3.17 0.09
N VAL A 87 7.65 -2.64 -1.03
CA VAL A 87 7.38 -3.44 -2.22
C VAL A 87 8.65 -3.87 -2.95
N ASN A 88 8.68 -5.11 -3.45
CA ASN A 88 9.77 -5.72 -4.19
C ASN A 88 9.74 -5.35 -5.68
N THR A 89 9.82 -4.05 -5.98
CA THR A 89 9.81 -3.52 -7.34
C THR A 89 10.89 -2.46 -7.54
N SER A 90 11.17 -2.12 -8.80
CA SER A 90 12.05 -1.02 -9.18
C SER A 90 11.37 0.36 -9.18
N GLY A 91 10.22 0.49 -8.49
CA GLY A 91 9.47 1.75 -8.38
C GLY A 91 8.13 1.76 -9.12
N VAL A 92 7.82 0.73 -9.91
CA VAL A 92 6.52 0.59 -10.58
C VAL A 92 5.95 -0.81 -10.40
N PHE A 93 4.64 -0.92 -10.17
CA PHE A 93 3.92 -2.17 -9.94
C PHE A 93 3.69 -3.01 -11.23
N LYS A 94 4.57 -2.93 -12.22
CA LYS A 94 4.50 -3.74 -13.44
C LYS A 94 5.09 -5.14 -13.29
N GLY A 95 5.93 -5.33 -12.28
CA GLY A 95 6.56 -6.61 -12.01
C GLY A 95 7.43 -6.52 -10.78
N PHE A 96 7.69 -7.65 -10.19
CA PHE A 96 8.59 -7.81 -9.06
C PHE A 96 9.97 -8.27 -9.52
N TYR A 97 10.97 -8.07 -8.68
CA TYR A 97 12.32 -8.55 -8.93
C TYR A 97 12.37 -10.08 -9.05
N LYS A 98 13.18 -10.57 -9.97
CA LYS A 98 13.36 -12.00 -10.27
C LYS A 98 14.82 -12.38 -10.31
N GLY A 99 15.09 -13.65 -10.05
CA GLY A 99 16.38 -14.28 -10.31
C GLY A 99 16.60 -14.55 -11.80
N LYS A 100 17.81 -15.05 -12.16
CA LYS A 100 18.16 -15.44 -13.53
C LYS A 100 17.28 -16.56 -14.09
N ASP A 101 16.71 -17.38 -13.23
CA ASP A 101 15.78 -18.47 -13.55
C ASP A 101 14.35 -17.99 -13.81
N GLY A 102 14.07 -16.68 -13.61
CA GLY A 102 12.76 -16.07 -13.77
C GLY A 102 11.83 -16.30 -12.59
N ILE A 103 12.30 -16.89 -11.50
CA ILE A 103 11.55 -17.04 -10.23
C ILE A 103 11.66 -15.73 -9.43
N GLY A 104 10.63 -15.43 -8.64
CA GLY A 104 10.64 -14.27 -7.74
C GLY A 104 11.84 -14.31 -6.79
N LYS A 105 12.49 -13.16 -6.61
CA LYS A 105 13.61 -13.02 -5.68
C LYS A 105 13.61 -11.60 -5.11
N PHE A 106 13.61 -11.50 -3.79
CA PHE A 106 13.67 -10.20 -3.13
C PHE A 106 14.96 -9.45 -3.50
N GLY A 107 14.81 -8.23 -4.02
CA GLY A 107 15.92 -7.42 -4.53
C GLY A 107 16.56 -7.92 -5.82
N GLY A 108 16.10 -9.03 -6.38
CA GLY A 108 16.65 -9.63 -7.61
C GLY A 108 18.10 -10.10 -7.43
N GLU A 109 18.85 -10.27 -8.54
CA GLU A 109 20.23 -10.72 -8.52
C GLU A 109 21.20 -9.72 -7.87
N GLY A 110 20.89 -8.44 -7.93
CA GLY A 110 21.73 -7.38 -7.37
C GLY A 110 21.38 -7.02 -5.93
N GLU A 111 20.46 -7.73 -5.28
CA GLU A 111 19.97 -7.44 -3.92
C GLU A 111 19.54 -5.98 -3.76
N ASN A 112 18.95 -5.43 -4.82
CA ASN A 112 18.57 -4.02 -4.89
C ASN A 112 17.56 -3.66 -3.81
N ALA A 113 17.89 -2.69 -2.98
CA ALA A 113 17.06 -2.20 -1.89
C ALA A 113 16.57 -3.32 -0.93
N LEU A 114 17.34 -4.40 -0.76
CA LEU A 114 16.93 -5.60 -0.02
C LEU A 114 16.49 -5.29 1.40
N GLN A 115 17.23 -4.44 2.14
CA GLN A 115 16.85 -4.03 3.50
C GLN A 115 15.49 -3.32 3.55
N ARG A 116 15.21 -2.48 2.55
CA ARG A 116 13.92 -1.81 2.42
C ARG A 116 12.80 -2.82 2.16
N ILE A 117 13.02 -3.75 1.23
CA ILE A 117 12.03 -4.75 0.82
C ILE A 117 11.70 -5.72 1.98
N LEU A 118 12.72 -6.17 2.71
CA LEU A 118 12.58 -7.10 3.83
C LEU A 118 12.16 -6.42 5.14
N GLY A 119 12.15 -5.07 5.19
CA GLY A 119 11.66 -4.35 6.35
C GLY A 119 10.17 -4.62 6.59
N GLU A 120 9.76 -4.56 7.84
CA GLU A 120 8.37 -4.77 8.24
C GLU A 120 7.53 -3.52 7.96
N ILE A 121 6.31 -3.72 7.48
CA ILE A 121 5.30 -2.68 7.31
C ILE A 121 4.88 -2.19 8.70
N ASP A 122 5.20 -0.95 9.01
CA ASP A 122 4.90 -0.29 10.28
C ASP A 122 4.31 1.10 10.00
N PRO A 123 2.98 1.20 9.72
CA PRO A 123 2.34 2.44 9.34
C PRO A 123 2.55 3.54 10.39
N LYS A 124 3.20 4.62 10.00
CA LYS A 124 3.55 5.72 10.89
C LYS A 124 2.37 6.65 11.12
N PHE A 125 2.38 7.30 12.27
CA PHE A 125 1.41 8.35 12.56
C PHE A 125 1.52 9.47 11.52
N PRO A 126 0.43 9.86 10.85
CA PRO A 126 0.48 10.88 9.80
C PRO A 126 0.86 12.25 10.40
N VAL A 127 1.70 12.98 9.68
CA VAL A 127 2.03 14.37 10.01
C VAL A 127 1.02 15.27 9.34
N PHE A 128 0.23 15.98 10.15
CA PHE A 128 -0.78 16.90 9.62
C PHE A 128 -0.17 18.25 9.26
N CYS A 129 -0.60 18.83 8.15
CA CYS A 129 -0.26 20.20 7.80
C CYS A 129 -0.94 21.15 8.79
N PRO A 130 -0.23 22.11 9.37
CA PRO A 130 -0.80 23.05 10.34
C PRO A 130 -1.67 24.15 9.69
N ASN A 131 -1.67 24.26 8.38
CA ASN A 131 -2.53 25.22 7.69
C ASN A 131 -3.98 24.72 7.66
N HIS A 132 -4.92 25.65 7.69
CA HIS A 132 -6.36 25.38 7.66
C HIS A 132 -6.96 25.55 6.25
N SER A 133 -6.14 25.34 5.20
CA SER A 133 -6.64 25.40 3.82
C SER A 133 -7.59 24.24 3.56
N GLU A 134 -8.68 24.53 2.88
CA GLU A 134 -9.61 23.51 2.42
C GLU A 134 -8.95 22.66 1.34
N ASN A 135 -9.05 21.33 1.47
CA ASN A 135 -8.58 20.38 0.47
C ASN A 135 -9.81 19.78 -0.23
N ILE A 136 -9.92 20.03 -1.52
CA ILE A 136 -11.02 19.50 -2.34
C ILE A 136 -10.49 18.30 -3.12
N ILE A 137 -11.10 17.14 -2.92
CA ILE A 137 -10.76 15.90 -3.63
C ILE A 137 -11.96 15.51 -4.49
N THR A 138 -11.72 15.32 -5.79
CA THR A 138 -12.77 14.93 -6.74
C THR A 138 -12.38 13.62 -7.45
N GLN A 139 -13.38 12.93 -7.98
CA GLN A 139 -13.23 11.76 -8.84
C GLN A 139 -13.92 12.02 -10.19
N LEU A 140 -13.60 13.16 -10.81
CA LEU A 140 -14.14 13.59 -12.09
C LEU A 140 -13.21 13.21 -13.23
N ASP A 141 -13.76 13.15 -14.44
CA ASP A 141 -12.95 13.18 -15.66
C ASP A 141 -12.15 14.49 -15.72
N ALA A 142 -10.86 14.41 -16.08
CA ALA A 142 -9.98 15.57 -16.10
C ALA A 142 -10.50 16.68 -17.03
N ALA A 143 -11.12 16.32 -18.17
CA ALA A 143 -11.69 17.28 -19.09
C ALA A 143 -12.93 18.00 -18.52
N ASP A 144 -13.65 17.34 -17.60
CA ASP A 144 -14.79 17.96 -16.93
C ASP A 144 -14.35 18.82 -15.74
N LEU A 145 -13.29 18.41 -15.05
CA LEU A 145 -12.68 19.23 -14.00
C LEU A 145 -12.14 20.55 -14.54
N ILE A 146 -11.45 20.55 -15.66
CA ILE A 146 -10.88 21.75 -16.29
C ILE A 146 -11.97 22.75 -16.73
N LYS A 147 -13.19 22.29 -16.99
CA LYS A 147 -14.32 23.16 -17.35
C LYS A 147 -14.93 23.87 -16.13
N GLN A 148 -14.63 23.45 -14.92
CA GLN A 148 -14.99 24.17 -13.71
C GLN A 148 -14.08 25.38 -13.65
N ASN A 149 -14.66 26.57 -13.73
CA ASN A 149 -13.94 27.86 -13.82
C ASN A 149 -13.29 28.27 -12.49
N ASP A 150 -12.50 27.38 -11.92
CA ASP A 150 -11.74 27.66 -10.72
C ASP A 150 -10.39 28.29 -11.12
N GLU A 151 -9.98 29.31 -10.41
CA GLU A 151 -8.67 29.94 -10.60
C GLU A 151 -7.66 29.31 -9.67
N TYR A 152 -6.54 28.87 -10.23
CA TYR A 152 -5.42 28.26 -9.50
C TYR A 152 -4.12 28.99 -9.81
N ASP A 153 -3.28 29.19 -8.80
CA ASP A 153 -1.93 29.74 -8.99
C ASP A 153 -0.99 28.72 -9.65
N ILE A 154 -1.19 27.42 -9.38
CA ILE A 154 -0.35 26.34 -9.90
C ILE A 154 -1.23 25.14 -10.25
N ALA A 155 -1.03 24.59 -11.43
CA ALA A 155 -1.61 23.29 -11.84
C ALA A 155 -0.48 22.26 -12.01
N TYR A 156 -0.54 21.13 -11.26
CA TYR A 156 0.30 19.98 -11.51
C TYR A 156 -0.47 18.95 -12.33
N ILE A 157 0.03 18.65 -13.52
CA ILE A 157 -0.65 17.75 -14.47
C ILE A 157 0.18 16.48 -14.63
N ASP A 158 -0.37 15.34 -14.16
CA ASP A 158 0.27 14.04 -14.23
C ASP A 158 -0.65 13.00 -14.91
N PRO A 159 -0.84 13.10 -16.25
CA PRO A 159 -1.69 12.19 -16.99
C PRO A 159 -1.00 10.82 -17.17
N PRO A 160 -1.74 9.76 -17.52
CA PRO A 160 -1.16 8.51 -17.99
C PRO A 160 -0.28 8.78 -19.22
N TYR A 161 1.03 8.56 -19.10
CA TYR A 161 2.02 8.87 -20.15
C TYR A 161 2.66 7.66 -20.80
N ASN A 162 2.11 6.48 -20.58
CA ASN A 162 2.65 5.22 -21.07
C ASN A 162 1.65 4.53 -22.01
N GLN A 163 2.17 3.90 -23.05
CA GLN A 163 1.35 3.19 -24.05
C GLN A 163 0.71 1.90 -23.51
N HIS A 164 1.03 1.49 -22.30
CA HIS A 164 0.49 0.29 -21.69
C HIS A 164 -0.72 0.62 -20.83
N SER A 165 -1.79 -0.14 -21.04
CA SER A 165 -2.96 -0.08 -20.16
C SER A 165 -2.59 -0.41 -18.72
N TYR A 166 -3.06 0.38 -17.76
CA TYR A 166 -2.92 0.08 -16.33
C TYR A 166 -3.69 -1.19 -15.91
N GLY A 167 -4.61 -1.67 -16.72
CA GLY A 167 -5.34 -2.91 -16.50
C GLY A 167 -4.67 -4.16 -17.06
N SER A 168 -3.45 -4.07 -17.58
CA SER A 168 -2.71 -5.21 -18.17
C SER A 168 -1.71 -5.88 -17.22
N ASN A 169 -1.86 -5.65 -15.91
CA ASN A 169 -1.01 -6.28 -14.88
C ASN A 169 -1.65 -7.55 -14.32
#